data_e04a4dd67b2c7c27a21bde4a6b77f83a
#
_entry.id   e04a4dd67b2c7c27a21bde4a6b77f83a
#
_cell.length_a   1.000
_cell.length_b   1.000
_cell.length_c   1.000
_cell.angle_alpha   90.00
_cell.angle_beta   90.00
_cell.angle_gamma   90.00
#
_symmetry.space_group_name_H-M   'P 1'
#
loop_
_entity.id
_entity.type
_entity.pdbx_description
1 polymer ?
#
loop_
_entity_poly.entity_id
_entity_poly.type
_entity_poly.pdbx_seq_one_letter_code
_entity_poly.pdbx_strand_id
1 'polypeptide(L)'
;MKALLSLYFFMIAIIQLGMFAGIYNYSRSQKVIQASQFWLGSLLVSSIGLLIFGVGILGVEDISKTAGIFTVANTFFFTSGLLQTGFCISFNRAIDKKSQIFGAIAVLLFIVTFDWLRRVANFEIRTLFMVCLASTFYSIQILQVRQYRRQNQSKQLSYLQFVTVAELIFAVGRIVALLISGFGMKSVDQLPQLLILFTLGQLVMNTLSYIAIAGYQSEKVSYAKAKSDADKENSEKKLAEISELLKEKERLIYGLMKANKTAATGALSASIAHELNQPLGASNLNIQYLKMKLEKGVLNPELGREILDSLEEDNQRAATIVKSLRSIFTEGEVQAQHLQLSSLISRVLDIVKPELKAKNIQTQLRVDEGLVIEANPSEIEQVLLNLINNAIQALANSGRLARRISIEAVQIGDGAELSVTDNGDGVDPEYQPHLFELLSTTKQTGMGLGLWLCKHIITRYGGTIRYEDALGGGARFTLQFP
;
A
#
# COMPACT_ATOMS: atom_id res chain seq x y z
N MET A 1 -10.72 68.53 -12.48
CA MET A 1 -10.50 67.26 -13.19
C MET A 1 -9.47 66.33 -12.49
N LYS A 2 -8.32 66.85 -12.04
CA LYS A 2 -7.27 66.06 -11.35
C LYS A 2 -7.78 65.22 -10.18
N ALA A 3 -8.53 65.81 -9.24
CA ALA A 3 -9.07 65.11 -8.07
C ALA A 3 -10.03 63.96 -8.44
N LEU A 4 -10.89 64.19 -9.43
CA LEU A 4 -11.82 63.14 -9.91
C LEU A 4 -11.08 61.96 -10.55
N LEU A 5 -10.07 62.25 -11.39
CA LEU A 5 -9.28 61.23 -12.05
C LEU A 5 -8.44 60.45 -11.02
N SER A 6 -7.83 61.12 -10.06
CA SER A 6 -7.09 60.46 -8.98
C SER A 6 -7.99 59.59 -8.10
N LEU A 7 -9.19 60.05 -7.75
CA LEU A 7 -10.18 59.28 -7.00
C LEU A 7 -10.54 57.97 -7.75
N TYR A 8 -10.68 58.01 -9.08
CA TYR A 8 -10.97 56.85 -9.89
C TYR A 8 -9.82 55.82 -9.82
N PHE A 9 -8.56 56.26 -9.91
CA PHE A 9 -7.41 55.38 -9.74
C PHE A 9 -7.37 54.73 -8.35
N PHE A 10 -7.64 55.48 -7.29
CA PHE A 10 -7.71 54.93 -5.93
C PHE A 10 -8.84 53.93 -5.74
N MET A 11 -10.03 54.20 -6.28
CA MET A 11 -11.15 53.27 -6.21
C MET A 11 -10.80 51.92 -6.88
N ILE A 12 -10.25 51.95 -8.08
CA ILE A 12 -9.85 50.73 -8.78
C ILE A 12 -8.73 50.00 -8.02
N ALA A 13 -7.75 50.71 -7.48
CA ALA A 13 -6.67 50.13 -6.69
C ALA A 13 -7.20 49.41 -5.44
N ILE A 14 -8.16 50.03 -4.72
CA ILE A 14 -8.80 49.41 -3.55
C ILE A 14 -9.55 48.14 -3.94
N ILE A 15 -10.31 48.16 -5.06
CA ILE A 15 -11.03 47.01 -5.57
C ILE A 15 -10.02 45.88 -5.88
N GLN A 16 -8.93 46.16 -6.59
CA GLN A 16 -7.91 45.19 -6.94
C GLN A 16 -7.19 44.65 -5.70
N LEU A 17 -6.87 45.48 -4.68
CA LEU A 17 -6.29 45.02 -3.42
C LEU A 17 -7.25 44.14 -2.63
N GLY A 18 -8.54 44.49 -2.58
CA GLY A 18 -9.56 43.62 -1.97
C GLY A 18 -9.65 42.26 -2.65
N MET A 19 -9.62 42.24 -3.98
CA MET A 19 -9.57 41.00 -4.75
C MET A 19 -8.31 40.20 -4.44
N PHE A 20 -7.14 40.83 -4.41
CA PHE A 20 -5.89 40.18 -4.07
C PHE A 20 -5.97 39.52 -2.69
N ALA A 21 -6.41 40.24 -1.66
CA ALA A 21 -6.53 39.71 -0.31
C ALA A 21 -7.52 38.55 -0.23
N GLY A 22 -8.67 38.66 -0.87
CA GLY A 22 -9.68 37.58 -0.91
C GLY A 22 -9.17 36.33 -1.58
N ILE A 23 -8.54 36.46 -2.75
CA ILE A 23 -8.00 35.33 -3.51
C ILE A 23 -6.81 34.68 -2.80
N TYR A 24 -5.92 35.51 -2.23
CA TYR A 24 -4.78 35.04 -1.47
C TYR A 24 -5.21 34.19 -0.26
N ASN A 25 -6.17 34.68 0.53
CA ASN A 25 -6.71 33.91 1.66
C ASN A 25 -7.44 32.64 1.22
N TYR A 26 -8.24 32.72 0.17
CA TYR A 26 -8.90 31.54 -0.39
C TYR A 26 -7.88 30.48 -0.89
N SER A 27 -6.87 30.90 -1.64
CA SER A 27 -5.83 30.01 -2.13
C SER A 27 -5.02 29.34 -1.00
N ARG A 28 -4.77 30.06 0.09
CA ARG A 28 -4.08 29.52 1.27
C ARG A 28 -4.91 28.50 2.04
N SER A 29 -6.23 28.67 2.08
CA SER A 29 -7.15 27.74 2.76
C SER A 29 -7.38 26.45 1.97
N GLN A 30 -7.24 26.48 0.64
CA GLN A 30 -7.45 25.35 -0.26
C GLN A 30 -6.10 24.71 -0.60
N LYS A 31 -5.78 23.56 0.03
CA LYS A 31 -4.52 22.83 -0.21
C LYS A 31 -4.40 22.18 -1.61
N VAL A 32 -5.49 22.16 -2.37
CA VAL A 32 -5.59 21.37 -3.63
C VAL A 32 -4.96 22.07 -4.83
N ILE A 33 -5.10 23.41 -4.94
CA ILE A 33 -4.51 24.17 -6.06
C ILE A 33 -4.03 25.52 -5.52
N GLN A 34 -2.74 25.80 -5.71
CA GLN A 34 -2.19 27.13 -5.42
C GLN A 34 -2.48 28.08 -6.58
N ALA A 35 -2.95 29.30 -6.27
CA ALA A 35 -3.11 30.34 -7.27
C ALA A 35 -1.74 30.65 -7.91
N SER A 36 -1.73 30.91 -9.22
CA SER A 36 -0.49 31.22 -9.93
C SER A 36 0.17 32.46 -9.35
N GLN A 37 1.44 32.36 -8.97
CA GLN A 37 2.22 33.47 -8.43
C GLN A 37 2.32 34.62 -9.46
N PHE A 38 2.37 34.32 -10.75
CA PHE A 38 2.39 35.32 -11.83
C PHE A 38 1.10 36.17 -11.81
N TRP A 39 -0.05 35.56 -11.67
CA TRP A 39 -1.32 36.27 -11.67
C TRP A 39 -1.53 37.09 -10.39
N LEU A 40 -1.28 36.50 -9.22
CA LEU A 40 -1.37 37.21 -7.94
C LEU A 40 -0.36 38.35 -7.87
N GLY A 41 0.87 38.12 -8.35
CA GLY A 41 1.89 39.15 -8.44
C GLY A 41 1.48 40.28 -9.38
N SER A 42 0.90 39.97 -10.55
CA SER A 42 0.37 40.98 -11.48
C SER A 42 -0.71 41.86 -10.84
N LEU A 43 -1.67 41.25 -10.13
CA LEU A 43 -2.77 41.99 -9.46
C LEU A 43 -2.25 42.94 -8.36
N LEU A 44 -1.31 42.44 -7.53
CA LEU A 44 -0.71 43.26 -6.47
C LEU A 44 0.10 44.44 -7.05
N VAL A 45 0.95 44.13 -8.04
CA VAL A 45 1.81 45.14 -8.69
C VAL A 45 0.94 46.18 -9.42
N SER A 46 -0.13 45.79 -10.11
CA SER A 46 -1.10 46.68 -10.74
C SER A 46 -1.73 47.63 -9.71
N SER A 47 -2.21 47.10 -8.58
CA SER A 47 -2.84 47.87 -7.53
C SER A 47 -1.89 48.94 -6.96
N ILE A 48 -0.64 48.58 -6.70
CA ILE A 48 0.39 49.53 -6.22
C ILE A 48 0.67 50.60 -7.29
N GLY A 49 0.77 50.21 -8.56
CA GLY A 49 0.96 51.12 -9.68
C GLY A 49 -0.17 52.16 -9.77
N LEU A 50 -1.43 51.74 -9.60
CA LEU A 50 -2.61 52.63 -9.58
C LEU A 50 -2.56 53.60 -8.43
N LEU A 51 -2.19 53.18 -7.22
CA LEU A 51 -2.04 54.09 -6.07
C LEU A 51 -0.97 55.14 -6.32
N ILE A 52 0.22 54.74 -6.79
CA ILE A 52 1.33 55.66 -7.08
C ILE A 52 0.95 56.63 -8.19
N PHE A 53 0.26 56.17 -9.23
CA PHE A 53 -0.19 56.99 -10.33
C PHE A 53 -1.24 57.99 -9.89
N GLY A 54 -2.21 57.59 -9.06
CA GLY A 54 -3.23 58.48 -8.48
C GLY A 54 -2.63 59.59 -7.65
N VAL A 55 -1.66 59.29 -6.78
CA VAL A 55 -0.89 60.28 -6.03
C VAL A 55 -0.15 61.25 -6.97
N GLY A 56 0.51 60.67 -8.01
CA GLY A 56 1.22 61.51 -9.01
C GLY A 56 0.35 62.52 -9.72
N ILE A 57 -0.91 62.17 -10.07
CA ILE A 57 -1.85 63.08 -10.73
C ILE A 57 -2.21 64.27 -9.84
N LEU A 58 -2.36 64.08 -8.53
CA LEU A 58 -2.68 65.17 -7.62
C LEU A 58 -1.59 66.24 -7.56
N GLY A 59 -0.32 65.79 -7.62
CA GLY A 59 0.83 66.69 -7.50
C GLY A 59 1.33 67.29 -8.82
N VAL A 60 0.75 66.90 -9.98
CA VAL A 60 1.24 67.39 -11.29
C VAL A 60 0.62 68.71 -11.66
N GLU A 61 1.44 69.72 -11.92
CA GLU A 61 0.99 71.01 -12.46
C GLU A 61 1.11 71.03 -13.97
N ASP A 62 2.24 70.58 -14.51
CA ASP A 62 2.56 70.49 -15.92
C ASP A 62 2.84 69.02 -16.35
N ILE A 63 1.98 68.46 -17.22
CA ILE A 63 2.09 67.08 -17.71
C ILE A 63 3.29 66.90 -18.70
N SER A 64 3.83 68.03 -19.21
CA SER A 64 5.02 67.99 -20.05
C SER A 64 6.30 67.75 -19.23
N LYS A 65 6.31 68.18 -17.97
CA LYS A 65 7.48 68.03 -17.04
C LYS A 65 7.08 67.11 -15.88
N THR A 66 6.94 65.83 -16.15
CA THR A 66 6.49 64.88 -15.12
C THR A 66 7.58 64.47 -14.13
N ALA A 67 7.19 64.37 -12.85
CA ALA A 67 8.04 63.91 -11.77
C ALA A 67 8.44 62.43 -11.92
N GLY A 68 9.52 61.98 -11.28
CA GLY A 68 10.03 60.60 -11.30
C GLY A 68 8.98 59.56 -10.79
N ILE A 69 7.97 60.01 -10.03
CA ILE A 69 6.87 59.16 -9.55
C ILE A 69 6.14 58.45 -10.71
N PHE A 70 6.01 59.08 -11.87
CA PHE A 70 5.43 58.46 -13.06
C PHE A 70 6.29 57.37 -13.70
N THR A 71 7.61 57.48 -13.60
CA THR A 71 8.50 56.40 -13.99
C THR A 71 8.26 55.15 -13.12
N VAL A 72 8.12 55.33 -11.79
CA VAL A 72 7.83 54.26 -10.86
C VAL A 72 6.47 53.64 -11.18
N ALA A 73 5.40 54.46 -11.28
CA ALA A 73 4.04 53.94 -11.56
C ALA A 73 3.97 53.16 -12.88
N ASN A 74 4.59 53.67 -13.96
CA ASN A 74 4.59 52.98 -15.25
C ASN A 74 5.43 51.73 -15.23
N THR A 75 6.50 51.65 -14.40
CA THR A 75 7.24 50.40 -14.17
C THR A 75 6.35 49.34 -13.52
N PHE A 76 5.52 49.71 -12.58
CA PHE A 76 4.53 48.81 -11.99
C PHE A 76 3.53 48.30 -13.02
N PHE A 77 3.00 49.20 -13.88
CA PHE A 77 2.07 48.77 -14.96
C PHE A 77 2.74 47.86 -15.98
N PHE A 78 3.98 48.17 -16.41
CA PHE A 78 4.73 47.33 -17.30
C PHE A 78 4.99 45.91 -16.67
N THR A 79 5.41 45.91 -15.41
CA THR A 79 5.65 44.66 -14.66
C THR A 79 4.38 43.83 -14.50
N SER A 80 3.24 44.49 -14.19
CA SER A 80 1.95 43.83 -14.11
C SER A 80 1.54 43.21 -15.45
N GLY A 81 1.64 43.96 -16.58
CA GLY A 81 1.36 43.42 -17.91
C GLY A 81 2.25 42.23 -18.30
N LEU A 82 3.53 42.31 -17.95
CA LEU A 82 4.47 41.21 -18.16
C LEU A 82 4.10 39.95 -17.36
N LEU A 83 3.77 40.10 -16.07
CA LEU A 83 3.35 38.99 -15.20
C LEU A 83 2.03 38.39 -15.67
N GLN A 84 1.03 39.20 -16.06
CA GLN A 84 -0.23 38.74 -16.58
C GLN A 84 -0.05 37.97 -17.91
N THR A 85 0.82 38.48 -18.78
CA THR A 85 1.18 37.79 -20.03
C THR A 85 1.91 36.47 -19.72
N GLY A 86 2.83 36.44 -18.77
CA GLY A 86 3.44 35.23 -18.28
C GLY A 86 2.42 34.21 -17.78
N PHE A 87 1.41 34.66 -17.01
CA PHE A 87 0.31 33.80 -16.59
C PHE A 87 -0.43 33.18 -17.79
N CYS A 88 -0.79 33.97 -18.80
CA CYS A 88 -1.45 33.44 -20.00
C CYS A 88 -0.56 32.46 -20.80
N ILE A 89 0.75 32.69 -20.87
CA ILE A 89 1.73 31.77 -21.47
C ILE A 89 1.78 30.45 -20.69
N SER A 90 1.64 30.51 -19.36
CA SER A 90 1.68 29.33 -18.50
C SER A 90 0.52 28.35 -18.74
N PHE A 91 -0.53 28.72 -19.44
CA PHE A 91 -1.59 27.83 -19.89
C PHE A 91 -1.10 26.79 -20.89
N ASN A 92 -0.17 27.18 -21.78
CA ASN A 92 0.27 26.33 -22.88
C ASN A 92 1.66 25.73 -22.68
N ARG A 93 2.52 26.38 -21.85
CA ARG A 93 3.88 25.88 -21.55
C ARG A 93 4.35 26.37 -20.19
N ALA A 94 5.17 25.57 -19.51
CA ALA A 94 5.82 25.98 -18.28
C ALA A 94 6.80 27.14 -18.53
N ILE A 95 6.84 28.09 -17.60
CA ILE A 95 7.78 29.23 -17.64
C ILE A 95 9.08 28.77 -16.95
N ASP A 96 10.13 28.64 -17.74
CA ASP A 96 11.45 28.28 -17.24
C ASP A 96 12.19 29.45 -16.56
N LYS A 97 13.26 29.15 -15.83
CA LYS A 97 14.07 30.16 -15.14
C LYS A 97 14.67 31.18 -16.10
N LYS A 98 15.00 30.77 -17.34
CA LYS A 98 15.53 31.68 -18.35
C LYS A 98 14.51 32.74 -18.74
N SER A 99 13.27 32.37 -18.98
CA SER A 99 12.17 33.29 -19.26
C SER A 99 11.91 34.27 -18.09
N GLN A 100 12.04 33.82 -16.85
CA GLN A 100 11.90 34.70 -15.68
C GLN A 100 13.05 35.71 -15.60
N ILE A 101 14.29 35.29 -15.87
CA ILE A 101 15.48 36.21 -15.93
C ILE A 101 15.30 37.22 -17.04
N PHE A 102 14.83 36.79 -18.23
CA PHE A 102 14.51 37.68 -19.33
C PHE A 102 13.48 38.74 -18.96
N GLY A 103 12.41 38.32 -18.24
CA GLY A 103 11.40 39.23 -17.71
C GLY A 103 12.01 40.27 -16.77
N ALA A 104 12.86 39.86 -15.84
CA ALA A 104 13.54 40.79 -14.92
C ALA A 104 14.44 41.79 -15.65
N ILE A 105 15.19 41.32 -16.64
CA ILE A 105 16.02 42.19 -17.49
C ILE A 105 15.16 43.19 -18.28
N ALA A 106 14.01 42.74 -18.82
CA ALA A 106 13.05 43.59 -19.52
C ALA A 106 12.52 44.70 -18.63
N VAL A 107 12.24 44.44 -17.34
CA VAL A 107 11.81 45.46 -16.38
C VAL A 107 12.95 46.50 -16.13
N LEU A 108 14.19 46.06 -15.95
CA LEU A 108 15.35 46.94 -15.78
C LEU A 108 15.55 47.81 -17.00
N LEU A 109 15.48 47.24 -18.18
CA LEU A 109 15.60 47.96 -19.45
C LEU A 109 14.46 48.98 -19.60
N PHE A 110 13.22 48.60 -19.23
CA PHE A 110 12.08 49.53 -19.25
C PHE A 110 12.30 50.72 -18.34
N ILE A 111 12.80 50.55 -17.11
CA ILE A 111 13.05 51.64 -16.17
C ILE A 111 14.00 52.68 -16.82
N VAL A 112 15.09 52.23 -17.37
CA VAL A 112 16.09 53.11 -18.00
C VAL A 112 15.50 53.83 -19.22
N THR A 113 14.83 53.08 -20.10
CA THR A 113 14.27 53.64 -21.34
C THR A 113 13.11 54.61 -21.03
N PHE A 114 12.24 54.28 -20.08
CA PHE A 114 11.11 55.15 -19.75
C PHE A 114 11.55 56.38 -18.98
N ASP A 115 12.55 56.31 -18.11
CA ASP A 115 13.08 57.49 -17.40
C ASP A 115 13.77 58.45 -18.37
N TRP A 116 14.55 57.91 -19.36
CA TRP A 116 15.09 58.73 -20.45
C TRP A 116 13.99 59.37 -21.28
N LEU A 117 12.96 58.59 -21.70
CA LEU A 117 11.84 59.08 -22.48
C LEU A 117 11.05 60.19 -21.72
N ARG A 118 10.89 60.01 -20.39
CA ARG A 118 10.26 61.01 -19.51
C ARG A 118 10.97 62.37 -19.55
N ARG A 119 12.28 62.40 -19.69
CA ARG A 119 13.11 63.62 -19.70
C ARG A 119 13.12 64.32 -21.06
N VAL A 120 13.00 63.54 -22.13
CA VAL A 120 13.26 64.02 -23.52
C VAL A 120 11.92 64.19 -24.29
N ALA A 121 10.94 63.34 -24.07
CA ALA A 121 9.74 63.27 -24.87
C ALA A 121 8.53 63.98 -24.24
N ASN A 122 7.62 64.45 -25.08
CA ASN A 122 6.33 65.01 -24.68
C ASN A 122 5.39 63.96 -24.09
N PHE A 123 4.31 64.40 -23.41
CA PHE A 123 3.29 63.54 -22.81
C PHE A 123 2.73 62.52 -23.83
N GLU A 124 2.41 62.96 -25.03
CA GLU A 124 1.82 62.14 -26.08
C GLU A 124 2.73 60.97 -26.52
N ILE A 125 4.01 61.25 -26.70
CA ILE A 125 5.00 60.19 -27.09
C ILE A 125 5.17 59.18 -25.98
N ARG A 126 5.24 59.59 -24.72
CA ARG A 126 5.31 58.69 -23.56
C ARG A 126 4.08 57.82 -23.44
N THR A 127 2.87 58.41 -23.65
CA THR A 127 1.60 57.71 -23.64
C THR A 127 1.51 56.72 -24.78
N LEU A 128 1.94 57.13 -26.00
CA LEU A 128 1.97 56.26 -27.16
C LEU A 128 2.89 55.03 -26.93
N PHE A 129 4.08 55.27 -26.36
CA PHE A 129 5.01 54.20 -26.02
C PHE A 129 4.38 53.17 -25.07
N MET A 130 3.73 53.63 -23.99
CA MET A 130 3.05 52.75 -23.03
C MET A 130 1.89 51.97 -23.66
N VAL A 131 1.11 52.60 -24.52
CA VAL A 131 -0.02 51.97 -25.20
C VAL A 131 0.43 50.94 -26.20
N CYS A 132 1.51 51.17 -26.94
CA CYS A 132 2.11 50.16 -27.85
C CYS A 132 2.59 48.94 -27.09
N LEU A 133 3.24 49.12 -25.96
CA LEU A 133 3.68 48.02 -25.09
C LEU A 133 2.48 47.22 -24.56
N ALA A 134 1.46 47.91 -24.04
CA ALA A 134 0.23 47.28 -23.54
C ALA A 134 -0.48 46.50 -24.65
N SER A 135 -0.60 47.08 -25.88
CA SER A 135 -1.21 46.42 -27.03
C SER A 135 -0.45 45.12 -27.42
N THR A 136 0.88 45.13 -27.30
CA THR A 136 1.69 43.94 -27.52
C THR A 136 1.39 42.85 -26.49
N PHE A 137 1.30 43.23 -25.20
CA PHE A 137 0.92 42.26 -24.14
C PHE A 137 -0.49 41.67 -24.37
N TYR A 138 -1.48 42.50 -24.65
CA TYR A 138 -2.86 42.03 -24.92
C TYR A 138 -2.92 41.14 -26.14
N SER A 139 -2.19 41.45 -27.21
CA SER A 139 -2.13 40.60 -28.40
C SER A 139 -1.57 39.20 -28.09
N ILE A 140 -0.49 39.13 -27.30
CA ILE A 140 0.09 37.85 -26.87
C ILE A 140 -0.91 37.11 -25.97
N GLN A 141 -1.53 37.79 -25.03
CA GLN A 141 -2.53 37.18 -24.13
C GLN A 141 -3.70 36.59 -24.90
N ILE A 142 -4.26 37.34 -25.89
CA ILE A 142 -5.35 36.85 -26.75
C ILE A 142 -4.96 35.57 -27.48
N LEU A 143 -3.77 35.54 -28.06
CA LEU A 143 -3.25 34.36 -28.78
C LEU A 143 -3.11 33.14 -27.84
N GLN A 144 -2.53 33.34 -26.66
CA GLN A 144 -2.33 32.27 -25.68
C GLN A 144 -3.65 31.73 -25.12
N VAL A 145 -4.59 32.60 -24.76
CA VAL A 145 -5.91 32.21 -24.26
C VAL A 145 -6.71 31.51 -25.35
N ARG A 146 -6.66 32.01 -26.61
CA ARG A 146 -7.34 31.39 -27.75
C ARG A 146 -6.81 29.99 -28.04
N GLN A 147 -5.49 29.79 -27.98
CA GLN A 147 -4.87 28.48 -28.18
C GLN A 147 -5.31 27.49 -27.10
N TYR A 148 -5.28 27.89 -25.85
CA TYR A 148 -5.68 27.05 -24.71
C TYR A 148 -7.16 26.70 -24.71
N ARG A 149 -8.04 27.64 -25.11
CA ARG A 149 -9.49 27.42 -25.23
C ARG A 149 -9.88 26.35 -26.25
N ARG A 150 -9.08 26.14 -27.29
CA ARG A 150 -9.35 25.06 -28.27
C ARG A 150 -9.36 23.67 -27.64
N GLN A 151 -8.66 23.49 -26.54
CA GLN A 151 -8.53 22.22 -25.80
C GLN A 151 -9.37 22.19 -24.51
N ASN A 152 -9.74 23.35 -23.99
CA ASN A 152 -10.40 23.51 -22.70
C ASN A 152 -11.66 24.38 -22.84
N GLN A 153 -12.83 23.76 -22.78
CA GLN A 153 -14.10 24.48 -22.82
C GLN A 153 -14.47 25.03 -21.44
N SER A 154 -14.07 26.28 -21.14
CA SER A 154 -14.45 27.02 -19.95
C SER A 154 -15.14 28.31 -20.33
N LYS A 155 -16.26 28.62 -19.66
CA LYS A 155 -16.97 29.90 -19.84
C LYS A 155 -16.10 31.06 -19.35
N GLN A 156 -15.35 30.88 -18.29
CA GLN A 156 -14.48 31.91 -17.71
C GLN A 156 -13.31 32.27 -18.64
N LEU A 157 -12.74 31.31 -19.35
CA LEU A 157 -11.73 31.58 -20.38
C LEU A 157 -12.34 32.33 -21.58
N SER A 158 -13.61 32.13 -21.89
CA SER A 158 -14.32 32.90 -22.90
C SER A 158 -14.49 34.35 -22.49
N TYR A 159 -14.86 34.60 -21.23
CA TYR A 159 -14.92 35.97 -20.67
C TYR A 159 -13.54 36.61 -20.64
N LEU A 160 -12.50 35.90 -20.22
CA LEU A 160 -11.12 36.40 -20.24
C LEU A 160 -10.72 36.85 -21.65
N GLN A 161 -10.97 36.02 -22.66
CA GLN A 161 -10.67 36.39 -24.04
C GLN A 161 -11.45 37.62 -24.52
N PHE A 162 -12.75 37.70 -24.22
CA PHE A 162 -13.57 38.85 -24.57
C PHE A 162 -13.03 40.15 -23.93
N VAL A 163 -12.74 40.09 -22.64
CA VAL A 163 -12.24 41.25 -21.89
C VAL A 163 -10.85 41.67 -22.42
N THR A 164 -9.95 40.73 -22.67
CA THR A 164 -8.62 41.07 -23.21
C THR A 164 -8.69 41.68 -24.62
N VAL A 165 -9.66 41.22 -25.45
CA VAL A 165 -9.93 41.90 -26.75
C VAL A 165 -10.45 43.30 -26.54
N ALA A 166 -11.32 43.53 -25.56
CA ALA A 166 -11.80 44.88 -25.22
C ALA A 166 -10.64 45.76 -24.71
N GLU A 167 -9.73 45.25 -23.87
CA GLU A 167 -8.51 45.97 -23.46
C GLU A 167 -7.67 46.42 -24.68
N LEU A 168 -7.52 45.55 -25.69
CA LEU A 168 -6.82 45.93 -26.91
C LEU A 168 -7.56 47.00 -27.70
N ILE A 169 -8.90 46.91 -27.81
CA ILE A 169 -9.74 47.96 -28.46
C ILE A 169 -9.59 49.31 -27.77
N PHE A 170 -9.66 49.34 -26.43
CA PHE A 170 -9.47 50.56 -25.67
C PHE A 170 -8.04 51.11 -25.81
N ALA A 171 -7.02 50.24 -25.86
CA ALA A 171 -5.64 50.66 -26.11
C ALA A 171 -5.50 51.30 -27.50
N VAL A 172 -6.02 50.68 -28.54
CA VAL A 172 -6.02 51.24 -29.88
C VAL A 172 -6.81 52.56 -29.95
N GLY A 173 -7.99 52.62 -29.27
CA GLY A 173 -8.78 53.83 -29.15
C GLY A 173 -7.99 55.00 -28.53
N ARG A 174 -7.11 54.72 -27.55
CA ARG A 174 -6.19 55.74 -27.00
C ARG A 174 -5.18 56.26 -28.01
N ILE A 175 -4.65 55.41 -28.88
CA ILE A 175 -3.75 55.82 -29.97
C ILE A 175 -4.50 56.75 -30.90
N VAL A 176 -5.71 56.38 -31.32
CA VAL A 176 -6.55 57.17 -32.23
C VAL A 176 -6.87 58.53 -31.57
N ALA A 177 -7.28 58.56 -30.29
CA ALA A 177 -7.59 59.77 -29.55
C ALA A 177 -6.39 60.73 -29.45
N LEU A 178 -5.19 60.20 -29.24
CA LEU A 178 -3.96 60.98 -29.23
C LEU A 178 -3.63 61.59 -30.60
N LEU A 179 -3.75 60.81 -31.67
CA LEU A 179 -3.47 61.26 -33.03
C LEU A 179 -4.44 62.38 -33.48
N ILE A 180 -5.74 62.30 -33.10
CA ILE A 180 -6.74 63.31 -33.45
C ILE A 180 -6.52 64.60 -32.65
N SER A 181 -6.08 64.50 -31.41
CA SER A 181 -5.98 65.66 -30.51
C SER A 181 -4.74 66.53 -30.74
N GLY A 182 -3.82 66.07 -31.55
CA GLY A 182 -2.54 66.79 -31.80
C GLY A 182 -1.57 66.71 -30.62
N PHE A 183 -0.39 67.34 -30.81
CA PHE A 183 0.68 67.36 -29.81
C PHE A 183 0.77 68.72 -29.09
N GLY A 184 1.23 68.71 -27.84
CA GLY A 184 1.54 69.93 -27.10
C GLY A 184 0.66 70.18 -25.85
N MET A 185 0.02 69.13 -25.30
CA MET A 185 -0.77 69.24 -24.07
C MET A 185 0.14 69.49 -22.87
N LYS A 186 -0.19 70.54 -22.07
CA LYS A 186 0.59 70.97 -20.89
C LYS A 186 -0.12 70.74 -19.57
N SER A 187 -1.46 70.66 -19.57
CA SER A 187 -2.22 70.47 -18.32
C SER A 187 -3.20 69.28 -18.42
N VAL A 188 -3.57 68.71 -17.29
CA VAL A 188 -4.58 67.65 -17.19
C VAL A 188 -5.95 68.09 -17.71
N ASP A 189 -6.25 69.36 -17.63
CA ASP A 189 -7.52 69.92 -18.10
C ASP A 189 -7.59 70.02 -19.66
N GLN A 190 -6.47 69.94 -20.35
CA GLN A 190 -6.39 69.87 -21.81
C GLN A 190 -6.53 68.45 -22.37
N LEU A 191 -6.60 67.42 -21.52
CA LEU A 191 -6.73 66.05 -21.98
C LEU A 191 -8.06 65.84 -22.72
N PRO A 192 -8.04 65.27 -23.92
CA PRO A 192 -9.25 64.98 -24.67
C PRO A 192 -10.17 64.05 -23.91
N GLN A 193 -11.45 64.31 -23.95
CA GLN A 193 -12.47 63.49 -23.28
C GLN A 193 -12.40 62.02 -23.76
N LEU A 194 -12.19 61.82 -25.06
CA LEU A 194 -12.03 60.48 -25.61
C LEU A 194 -10.80 59.73 -25.06
N LEU A 195 -9.66 60.40 -24.84
CA LEU A 195 -8.47 59.81 -24.24
C LEU A 195 -8.75 59.37 -22.80
N ILE A 196 -9.46 60.23 -22.03
CA ILE A 196 -9.86 59.90 -20.65
C ILE A 196 -10.81 58.68 -20.69
N LEU A 197 -11.84 58.71 -21.54
CA LEU A 197 -12.82 57.63 -21.66
C LEU A 197 -12.14 56.29 -21.98
N PHE A 198 -11.27 56.26 -22.99
CA PHE A 198 -10.54 55.04 -23.34
C PHE A 198 -9.58 54.59 -22.25
N THR A 199 -8.96 55.49 -21.51
CA THR A 199 -8.06 55.15 -20.38
C THR A 199 -8.86 54.56 -19.23
N LEU A 200 -9.96 55.11 -18.83
CA LEU A 200 -10.83 54.62 -17.76
C LEU A 200 -11.48 53.31 -18.15
N GLY A 201 -11.96 53.20 -19.39
CA GLY A 201 -12.52 51.95 -19.92
C GLY A 201 -11.51 50.79 -19.92
N GLN A 202 -10.25 51.07 -20.32
CA GLN A 202 -9.18 50.09 -20.28
C GLN A 202 -8.91 49.58 -18.85
N LEU A 203 -8.90 50.47 -17.84
CA LEU A 203 -8.68 50.08 -16.44
C LEU A 203 -9.85 49.22 -15.89
N VAL A 204 -11.09 49.52 -16.29
CA VAL A 204 -12.25 48.67 -15.96
C VAL A 204 -12.08 47.28 -16.60
N MET A 205 -11.75 47.21 -17.90
CA MET A 205 -11.54 45.94 -18.57
C MET A 205 -10.39 45.15 -17.93
N ASN A 206 -9.29 45.80 -17.56
CA ASN A 206 -8.19 45.15 -16.85
C ASN A 206 -8.65 44.54 -15.52
N THR A 207 -9.49 45.25 -14.76
CA THR A 207 -10.06 44.71 -13.50
C THR A 207 -10.99 43.52 -13.77
N LEU A 208 -11.81 43.57 -14.84
CA LEU A 208 -12.65 42.45 -15.28
C LEU A 208 -11.85 41.25 -15.74
N SER A 209 -10.66 41.48 -16.33
CA SER A 209 -9.76 40.40 -16.70
C SER A 209 -9.25 39.62 -15.47
N TYR A 210 -8.93 40.33 -14.38
CA TYR A 210 -8.59 39.68 -13.12
C TYR A 210 -9.77 38.90 -12.52
N ILE A 211 -11.00 39.41 -12.62
CA ILE A 211 -12.21 38.69 -12.19
C ILE A 211 -12.41 37.42 -13.02
N ALA A 212 -12.24 37.49 -14.35
CA ALA A 212 -12.35 36.32 -15.24
C ALA A 212 -11.30 35.23 -14.90
N ILE A 213 -10.07 35.64 -14.61
CA ILE A 213 -9.02 34.75 -14.17
C ILE A 213 -9.37 34.10 -12.81
N ALA A 214 -9.88 34.89 -11.84
CA ALA A 214 -10.34 34.37 -10.55
C ALA A 214 -11.44 33.33 -10.72
N GLY A 215 -12.43 33.62 -11.57
CA GLY A 215 -13.50 32.69 -11.90
C GLY A 215 -12.97 31.38 -12.52
N TYR A 216 -12.01 31.49 -13.44
CA TYR A 216 -11.36 30.30 -14.03
C TYR A 216 -10.60 29.45 -12.98
N GLN A 217 -9.87 30.08 -12.09
CA GLN A 217 -9.18 29.35 -11.01
C GLN A 217 -10.18 28.67 -10.07
N SER A 218 -11.28 29.35 -9.73
CA SER A 218 -12.37 28.76 -8.92
C SER A 218 -13.01 27.55 -9.61
N GLU A 219 -13.32 27.66 -10.91
CA GLU A 219 -13.85 26.55 -11.72
C GLU A 219 -12.90 25.34 -11.70
N LYS A 220 -11.61 25.58 -11.87
CA LYS A 220 -10.58 24.53 -11.84
C LYS A 220 -10.48 23.84 -10.47
N VAL A 221 -10.54 24.61 -9.37
CA VAL A 221 -10.55 24.07 -7.99
C VAL A 221 -11.79 23.22 -7.75
N SER A 222 -12.97 23.71 -8.14
CA SER A 222 -14.24 23.00 -7.97
C SER A 222 -14.25 21.68 -8.75
N TYR A 223 -13.75 21.69 -9.99
CA TYR A 223 -13.63 20.48 -10.80
C TYR A 223 -12.66 19.46 -10.19
N ALA A 224 -11.48 19.90 -9.73
CA ALA A 224 -10.51 19.04 -9.09
C ALA A 224 -11.04 18.40 -7.80
N LYS A 225 -11.79 19.18 -7.01
CA LYS A 225 -12.44 18.70 -5.79
C LYS A 225 -13.51 17.67 -6.10
N ALA A 226 -14.40 17.94 -7.04
CA ALA A 226 -15.46 17.00 -7.44
C ALA A 226 -14.88 15.68 -7.95
N LYS A 227 -13.79 15.73 -8.73
CA LYS A 227 -13.08 14.54 -9.19
C LYS A 227 -12.48 13.75 -8.02
N SER A 228 -11.82 14.43 -7.09
CA SER A 228 -11.23 13.78 -5.90
C SER A 228 -12.28 13.09 -5.03
N ASP A 229 -13.44 13.74 -4.85
CA ASP A 229 -14.55 13.18 -4.06
C ASP A 229 -15.14 11.94 -4.75
N ALA A 230 -15.30 11.97 -6.09
CA ALA A 230 -15.76 10.82 -6.87
C ALA A 230 -14.76 9.65 -6.83
N ASP A 231 -13.45 9.92 -6.94
CA ASP A 231 -12.40 8.90 -6.85
C ASP A 231 -12.37 8.25 -5.44
N LYS A 232 -12.59 9.05 -4.40
CA LYS A 232 -12.70 8.56 -3.02
C LYS A 232 -13.91 7.65 -2.83
N GLU A 233 -15.09 8.05 -3.28
CA GLU A 233 -16.32 7.24 -3.21
C GLU A 233 -16.15 5.91 -3.95
N ASN A 234 -15.54 5.93 -5.14
CA ASN A 234 -15.28 4.71 -5.91
C ASN A 234 -14.29 3.76 -5.19
N SER A 235 -13.26 4.32 -4.54
CA SER A 235 -12.33 3.53 -3.72
C SER A 235 -13.01 2.88 -2.52
N GLU A 236 -13.89 3.61 -1.82
CA GLU A 236 -14.66 3.08 -0.68
C GLU A 236 -15.60 1.94 -1.11
N LYS A 237 -16.28 2.07 -2.25
CA LYS A 237 -17.12 0.99 -2.82
C LYS A 237 -16.31 -0.26 -3.15
N LYS A 238 -15.14 -0.11 -3.78
CA LYS A 238 -14.25 -1.25 -4.08
C LYS A 238 -13.73 -1.95 -2.83
N LEU A 239 -13.40 -1.19 -1.78
CA LEU A 239 -12.97 -1.77 -0.50
C LEU A 239 -14.08 -2.58 0.17
N ALA A 240 -15.33 -2.09 0.13
CA ALA A 240 -16.49 -2.82 0.66
C ALA A 240 -16.73 -4.13 -0.11
N GLU A 241 -16.66 -4.12 -1.45
CA GLU A 241 -16.80 -5.30 -2.30
C GLU A 241 -15.71 -6.35 -2.02
N ILE A 242 -14.44 -5.92 -1.92
CA ILE A 242 -13.32 -6.81 -1.57
C ILE A 242 -13.54 -7.44 -0.18
N SER A 243 -14.00 -6.66 0.80
CA SER A 243 -14.28 -7.17 2.15
C SER A 243 -15.38 -8.24 2.14
N GLU A 244 -16.42 -8.07 1.33
CA GLU A 244 -17.51 -9.05 1.19
C GLU A 244 -17.01 -10.35 0.53
N LEU A 245 -16.23 -10.23 -0.56
CA LEU A 245 -15.62 -11.38 -1.23
C LEU A 245 -14.66 -12.16 -0.32
N LEU A 246 -13.90 -11.48 0.53
CA LEU A 246 -13.04 -12.14 1.51
C LEU A 246 -13.84 -12.96 2.52
N LYS A 247 -14.93 -12.40 3.04
CA LYS A 247 -15.84 -13.13 3.96
C LYS A 247 -16.47 -14.34 3.30
N GLU A 248 -16.88 -14.23 2.04
CA GLU A 248 -17.43 -15.35 1.28
C GLU A 248 -16.37 -16.43 1.06
N LYS A 249 -15.15 -16.05 0.68
CA LYS A 249 -14.03 -16.97 0.54
C LYS A 249 -13.74 -17.72 1.86
N GLU A 250 -13.71 -17.02 2.98
CA GLU A 250 -13.51 -17.66 4.30
C GLU A 250 -14.61 -18.68 4.61
N ARG A 251 -15.89 -18.35 4.33
CA ARG A 251 -17.02 -19.28 4.50
C ARG A 251 -16.88 -20.52 3.62
N LEU A 252 -16.47 -20.35 2.37
CA LEU A 252 -16.25 -21.46 1.44
C LEU A 252 -15.12 -22.37 1.90
N ILE A 253 -13.99 -21.79 2.34
CA ILE A 253 -12.84 -22.54 2.88
C ILE A 253 -13.29 -23.34 4.12
N TYR A 254 -14.02 -22.71 5.05
CA TYR A 254 -14.52 -23.38 6.23
C TYR A 254 -15.50 -24.53 5.86
N GLY A 255 -16.39 -24.29 4.90
CA GLY A 255 -17.31 -25.32 4.38
C GLY A 255 -16.58 -26.52 3.76
N LEU A 256 -15.55 -26.25 2.94
CA LEU A 256 -14.72 -27.29 2.33
C LEU A 256 -13.93 -28.08 3.38
N MET A 257 -13.35 -27.41 4.39
CA MET A 257 -12.65 -28.09 5.48
C MET A 257 -13.61 -29.00 6.28
N LYS A 258 -14.82 -28.51 6.57
CA LYS A 258 -15.86 -29.32 7.27
C LYS A 258 -16.31 -30.51 6.44
N ALA A 259 -16.55 -30.32 5.15
CA ALA A 259 -16.93 -31.41 4.23
C ALA A 259 -15.82 -32.46 4.09
N ASN A 260 -14.57 -32.02 3.97
CA ASN A 260 -13.41 -32.91 3.88
C ASN A 260 -13.19 -33.70 5.18
N LYS A 261 -13.37 -33.07 6.34
CA LYS A 261 -13.35 -33.74 7.66
C LYS A 261 -14.44 -34.82 7.75
N THR A 262 -15.67 -34.51 7.29
CA THR A 262 -16.80 -35.47 7.30
C THR A 262 -16.55 -36.65 6.35
N ALA A 263 -16.01 -36.39 5.15
CA ALA A 263 -15.69 -37.45 4.18
C ALA A 263 -14.54 -38.34 4.68
N ALA A 264 -13.50 -37.76 5.25
CA ALA A 264 -12.40 -38.48 5.88
C ALA A 264 -12.89 -39.35 7.05
N THR A 265 -13.81 -38.83 7.89
CA THR A 265 -14.43 -39.58 8.99
C THR A 265 -15.26 -40.76 8.50
N GLY A 266 -15.99 -40.60 7.40
CA GLY A 266 -16.79 -41.68 6.81
C GLY A 266 -15.94 -42.85 6.28
N ALA A 267 -14.86 -42.56 5.54
CA ALA A 267 -13.92 -43.56 5.05
C ALA A 267 -13.15 -44.23 6.19
N LEU A 268 -12.77 -43.44 7.22
CA LEU A 268 -12.12 -43.94 8.44
C LEU A 268 -13.02 -44.86 9.26
N SER A 269 -14.31 -44.58 9.37
CA SER A 269 -15.21 -45.34 10.23
C SER A 269 -15.30 -46.82 9.87
N ALA A 270 -15.30 -47.16 8.58
CA ALA A 270 -15.31 -48.56 8.12
C ALA A 270 -14.01 -49.28 8.42
N SER A 271 -12.87 -48.65 8.17
CA SER A 271 -11.55 -49.21 8.43
C SER A 271 -11.26 -49.36 9.94
N ILE A 272 -11.64 -48.35 10.73
CA ILE A 272 -11.53 -48.35 12.19
C ILE A 272 -12.38 -49.48 12.82
N ALA A 273 -13.62 -49.66 12.36
CA ALA A 273 -14.46 -50.72 12.83
C ALA A 273 -13.84 -52.09 12.54
N HIS A 274 -13.22 -52.27 11.36
CA HIS A 274 -12.52 -53.49 10.99
C HIS A 274 -11.28 -53.73 11.90
N GLU A 275 -10.46 -52.73 12.11
CA GLU A 275 -9.23 -52.79 12.92
C GLU A 275 -9.49 -53.00 14.43
N LEU A 276 -10.59 -52.44 14.98
CA LEU A 276 -11.02 -52.68 16.36
C LEU A 276 -11.64 -54.06 16.54
N ASN A 277 -12.37 -54.54 15.53
CA ASN A 277 -12.96 -55.89 15.60
C ASN A 277 -11.91 -56.99 15.56
N GLN A 278 -10.73 -56.77 15.00
CA GLN A 278 -9.68 -57.79 14.96
C GLN A 278 -9.14 -58.15 16.36
N PRO A 279 -8.60 -57.23 17.20
CA PRO A 279 -8.10 -57.57 18.54
C PRO A 279 -9.22 -58.02 19.47
N LEU A 280 -10.43 -57.37 19.33
CA LEU A 280 -11.61 -57.82 20.11
C LEU A 280 -12.08 -59.23 19.74
N GLY A 281 -12.00 -59.58 18.45
CA GLY A 281 -12.30 -60.93 17.95
C GLY A 281 -11.29 -61.97 18.44
N ALA A 282 -10.00 -61.62 18.37
CA ALA A 282 -8.89 -62.46 18.86
C ALA A 282 -9.00 -62.68 20.37
N SER A 283 -9.24 -61.62 21.13
CA SER A 283 -9.50 -61.71 22.58
C SER A 283 -10.68 -62.59 22.91
N ASN A 284 -11.76 -62.49 22.13
CA ASN A 284 -12.97 -63.32 22.35
C ASN A 284 -12.70 -64.79 22.07
N LEU A 285 -11.94 -65.12 21.01
CA LEU A 285 -11.50 -66.49 20.72
C LEU A 285 -10.60 -67.03 21.81
N ASN A 286 -9.64 -66.26 22.32
CA ASN A 286 -8.78 -66.65 23.42
C ASN A 286 -9.56 -66.93 24.71
N ILE A 287 -10.56 -66.10 25.03
CA ILE A 287 -11.46 -66.32 26.16
C ILE A 287 -12.24 -67.62 26.00
N GLN A 288 -12.82 -67.86 24.80
CA GLN A 288 -13.55 -69.12 24.53
C GLN A 288 -12.64 -70.34 24.63
N TYR A 289 -11.43 -70.23 24.12
CA TYR A 289 -10.44 -71.31 24.20
C TYR A 289 -10.02 -71.56 25.65
N LEU A 290 -9.82 -70.56 26.45
CA LEU A 290 -9.49 -70.67 27.87
C LEU A 290 -10.65 -71.33 28.63
N LYS A 291 -11.91 -70.92 28.38
CA LYS A 291 -13.11 -71.53 29.00
C LYS A 291 -13.22 -73.02 28.64
N MET A 292 -13.05 -73.38 27.36
CA MET A 292 -13.11 -74.75 26.90
C MET A 292 -12.03 -75.64 27.57
N LYS A 293 -10.84 -75.12 27.75
CA LYS A 293 -9.72 -75.87 28.38
C LYS A 293 -9.94 -76.00 29.90
N LEU A 294 -10.54 -75.01 30.56
CA LEU A 294 -10.93 -75.08 31.95
C LEU A 294 -12.03 -76.14 32.21
N GLU A 295 -13.10 -76.13 31.37
CA GLU A 295 -14.19 -77.06 31.47
C GLU A 295 -13.74 -78.51 31.25
N LYS A 296 -12.76 -78.74 30.38
CA LYS A 296 -12.18 -80.07 30.13
C LYS A 296 -11.15 -80.48 31.17
N GLY A 297 -10.79 -79.62 32.11
CA GLY A 297 -9.77 -79.93 33.13
C GLY A 297 -8.34 -80.13 32.56
N VAL A 298 -8.08 -79.62 31.35
CA VAL A 298 -6.77 -79.80 30.67
C VAL A 298 -5.96 -78.46 30.56
N LEU A 299 -6.29 -77.47 31.36
CA LEU A 299 -5.54 -76.22 31.40
C LEU A 299 -4.33 -76.40 32.31
N ASN A 300 -3.12 -76.34 31.72
CA ASN A 300 -1.91 -76.25 32.49
C ASN A 300 -1.51 -74.77 32.73
N PRO A 301 -0.65 -74.46 33.76
CA PRO A 301 -0.27 -73.10 34.10
C PRO A 301 0.46 -72.34 32.99
N GLU A 302 1.23 -73.05 32.14
CA GLU A 302 2.00 -72.45 31.03
C GLU A 302 1.06 -71.98 29.94
N LEU A 303 0.13 -72.83 29.50
CA LEU A 303 -0.90 -72.50 28.48
C LEU A 303 -1.83 -71.39 29.00
N GLY A 304 -2.18 -71.40 30.28
CA GLY A 304 -2.97 -70.34 30.90
C GLY A 304 -2.27 -68.98 30.83
N ARG A 305 -0.97 -68.94 31.09
CA ARG A 305 -0.16 -67.75 31.04
C ARG A 305 0.00 -67.25 29.59
N GLU A 306 0.25 -68.13 28.63
CA GLU A 306 0.34 -67.79 27.20
C GLU A 306 -0.94 -67.15 26.66
N ILE A 307 -2.11 -67.67 27.06
CA ILE A 307 -3.44 -67.11 26.68
C ILE A 307 -3.65 -65.73 27.32
N LEU A 308 -3.26 -65.55 28.61
CA LEU A 308 -3.40 -64.26 29.30
C LEU A 308 -2.48 -63.21 28.68
N ASP A 309 -1.25 -63.53 28.36
CA ASP A 309 -0.31 -62.64 27.70
C ASP A 309 -0.86 -62.21 26.31
N SER A 310 -1.43 -63.11 25.54
CA SER A 310 -2.07 -62.81 24.25
C SER A 310 -3.32 -61.91 24.42
N LEU A 311 -4.11 -62.10 25.46
CA LEU A 311 -5.24 -61.23 25.79
C LEU A 311 -4.82 -59.84 26.20
N GLU A 312 -3.71 -59.70 26.94
CA GLU A 312 -3.13 -58.43 27.31
C GLU A 312 -2.62 -57.65 26.09
N GLU A 313 -1.91 -58.33 25.15
CA GLU A 313 -1.48 -57.75 23.89
C GLU A 313 -2.64 -57.25 23.02
N ASP A 314 -3.69 -58.07 22.85
CA ASP A 314 -4.90 -57.68 22.11
C ASP A 314 -5.62 -56.45 22.72
N ASN A 315 -5.72 -56.43 24.05
CA ASN A 315 -6.34 -55.29 24.77
C ASN A 315 -5.51 -54.01 24.66
N GLN A 316 -4.18 -54.13 24.76
CA GLN A 316 -3.27 -53.01 24.59
C GLN A 316 -3.34 -52.43 23.16
N ARG A 317 -3.47 -53.33 22.16
CA ARG A 317 -3.66 -52.97 20.76
C ARG A 317 -4.97 -52.20 20.56
N ALA A 318 -6.09 -52.67 21.11
CA ALA A 318 -7.38 -51.97 21.05
C ALA A 318 -7.33 -50.58 21.73
N ALA A 319 -6.70 -50.49 22.90
CA ALA A 319 -6.51 -49.23 23.61
C ALA A 319 -5.69 -48.20 22.81
N THR A 320 -4.64 -48.68 22.12
CA THR A 320 -3.80 -47.82 21.25
C THR A 320 -4.60 -47.26 20.08
N ILE A 321 -5.47 -48.08 19.45
CA ILE A 321 -6.36 -47.68 18.37
C ILE A 321 -7.30 -46.56 18.87
N VAL A 322 -7.95 -46.76 20.00
CA VAL A 322 -8.87 -45.78 20.60
C VAL A 322 -8.15 -44.47 20.94
N LYS A 323 -6.94 -44.54 21.52
CA LYS A 323 -6.13 -43.36 21.84
C LYS A 323 -5.75 -42.56 20.61
N SER A 324 -5.31 -43.25 19.55
CA SER A 324 -4.96 -42.61 18.26
C SER A 324 -6.17 -41.92 17.62
N LEU A 325 -7.35 -42.52 17.68
CA LEU A 325 -8.60 -41.96 17.22
C LEU A 325 -9.00 -40.71 18.00
N ARG A 326 -8.91 -40.77 19.31
CA ARG A 326 -9.23 -39.64 20.17
C ARG A 326 -8.35 -38.42 19.81
N SER A 327 -7.08 -38.61 19.51
CA SER A 327 -6.17 -37.51 19.14
C SER A 327 -6.52 -36.87 17.78
N ILE A 328 -7.16 -37.60 16.86
CA ILE A 328 -7.63 -37.10 15.56
C ILE A 328 -8.91 -36.25 15.72
N PHE A 329 -9.79 -36.61 16.66
CA PHE A 329 -11.11 -35.98 16.82
C PHE A 329 -11.19 -34.92 17.92
N THR A 330 -10.22 -34.84 18.83
CA THR A 330 -10.22 -33.84 19.88
C THR A 330 -9.67 -32.51 19.34
N GLU A 331 -10.58 -31.61 18.97
CA GLU A 331 -10.28 -30.18 18.83
C GLU A 331 -10.32 -29.57 20.26
N GLY A 332 -9.26 -29.76 21.03
CA GLY A 332 -9.00 -28.92 22.20
C GLY A 332 -8.08 -27.80 21.82
N GLU A 333 -8.22 -26.61 22.40
CA GLU A 333 -7.17 -25.59 22.38
C GLU A 333 -5.85 -26.28 22.75
N VAL A 334 -4.99 -26.44 21.76
CA VAL A 334 -3.66 -27.01 21.98
C VAL A 334 -2.89 -25.98 22.75
N GLN A 335 -2.81 -26.12 24.07
CA GLN A 335 -1.91 -25.29 24.89
C GLN A 335 -0.49 -25.66 24.54
N ALA A 336 0.06 -24.95 23.52
CA ALA A 336 1.48 -25.02 23.25
C ALA A 336 2.22 -24.40 24.44
N GLN A 337 3.29 -25.03 24.85
CA GLN A 337 4.18 -24.53 25.91
C GLN A 337 5.63 -24.70 25.50
N HIS A 338 6.51 -23.95 26.13
CA HIS A 338 7.94 -24.10 25.92
C HIS A 338 8.39 -25.49 26.38
N LEU A 339 8.77 -26.32 25.43
CA LEU A 339 9.11 -27.71 25.64
C LEU A 339 10.61 -27.92 25.38
N GLN A 340 11.35 -28.33 26.41
CA GLN A 340 12.76 -28.67 26.31
C GLN A 340 12.90 -30.08 25.69
N LEU A 341 13.48 -30.17 24.51
CA LEU A 341 13.58 -31.44 23.76
C LEU A 341 14.43 -32.48 24.47
N SER A 342 15.52 -32.09 25.14
CA SER A 342 16.37 -33.03 25.89
C SER A 342 15.61 -33.80 26.97
N SER A 343 14.75 -33.10 27.72
CA SER A 343 13.96 -33.72 28.81
C SER A 343 12.86 -34.63 28.25
N LEU A 344 12.24 -34.24 27.12
CA LEU A 344 11.23 -35.07 26.44
C LEU A 344 11.82 -36.36 25.88
N ILE A 345 12.95 -36.26 25.13
CA ILE A 345 13.62 -37.41 24.52
C ILE A 345 14.05 -38.39 25.62
N SER A 346 14.57 -37.92 26.74
CA SER A 346 14.95 -38.75 27.86
C SER A 346 13.77 -39.55 28.44
N ARG A 347 12.62 -38.90 28.67
CA ARG A 347 11.38 -39.56 29.11
C ARG A 347 10.91 -40.67 28.15
N VAL A 348 10.90 -40.33 26.83
CA VAL A 348 10.50 -41.28 25.80
C VAL A 348 11.44 -42.50 25.78
N LEU A 349 12.75 -42.29 25.85
CA LEU A 349 13.73 -43.34 25.93
C LEU A 349 13.57 -44.23 27.17
N ASP A 350 13.23 -43.67 28.31
CA ASP A 350 12.94 -44.44 29.54
C ASP A 350 11.71 -45.35 29.35
N ILE A 351 10.67 -44.92 28.63
CA ILE A 351 9.47 -45.72 28.33
C ILE A 351 9.82 -46.92 27.44
N VAL A 352 10.64 -46.75 26.41
CA VAL A 352 10.98 -47.80 25.44
C VAL A 352 12.20 -48.65 25.86
N LYS A 353 12.90 -48.30 26.93
CA LYS A 353 14.13 -48.96 27.42
C LYS A 353 14.00 -50.45 27.65
N PRO A 354 12.89 -50.99 28.21
CA PRO A 354 12.72 -52.44 28.36
C PRO A 354 12.73 -53.18 27.00
N GLU A 355 12.03 -52.62 25.98
CA GLU A 355 11.93 -53.19 24.65
C GLU A 355 13.25 -53.11 23.89
N LEU A 356 13.97 -51.99 23.97
CA LEU A 356 15.27 -51.79 23.39
C LEU A 356 16.27 -52.84 23.94
N LYS A 357 16.22 -53.07 25.26
CA LYS A 357 17.08 -54.07 25.94
C LYS A 357 16.72 -55.50 25.52
N ALA A 358 15.42 -55.83 25.48
CA ALA A 358 14.98 -57.20 25.07
C ALA A 358 15.38 -57.52 23.63
N LYS A 359 15.41 -56.52 22.72
CA LYS A 359 15.80 -56.72 21.29
C LYS A 359 17.28 -56.42 21.01
N ASN A 360 18.11 -56.19 22.03
CA ASN A 360 19.54 -55.85 21.92
C ASN A 360 19.81 -54.65 21.00
N ILE A 361 19.02 -53.57 21.11
CA ILE A 361 19.16 -52.34 20.32
C ILE A 361 19.97 -51.33 21.13
N GLN A 362 21.03 -50.80 20.50
CA GLN A 362 21.82 -49.69 21.09
C GLN A 362 21.23 -48.34 20.67
N THR A 363 21.21 -47.38 21.60
CA THR A 363 20.78 -46.01 21.35
C THR A 363 21.96 -45.04 21.37
N GLN A 364 22.01 -44.15 20.39
CA GLN A 364 22.95 -43.02 20.37
C GLN A 364 22.14 -41.72 20.43
N LEU A 365 22.52 -40.82 21.34
CA LEU A 365 21.84 -39.59 21.58
C LEU A 365 22.77 -38.39 21.38
N ARG A 366 22.35 -37.43 20.53
CA ARG A 366 23.03 -36.15 20.36
C ARG A 366 21.97 -35.04 20.37
N VAL A 367 21.96 -34.27 21.42
CA VAL A 367 20.98 -33.17 21.64
C VAL A 367 21.75 -31.92 22.02
N ASP A 368 21.51 -30.84 21.28
CA ASP A 368 22.06 -29.53 21.60
C ASP A 368 21.46 -29.03 22.93
N GLU A 369 22.30 -28.43 23.79
CA GLU A 369 21.88 -27.92 25.09
C GLU A 369 20.89 -26.76 24.90
N GLY A 370 19.83 -26.75 25.72
CA GLY A 370 18.87 -25.63 25.75
C GLY A 370 17.88 -25.57 24.60
N LEU A 371 17.82 -26.60 23.73
CA LEU A 371 16.90 -26.61 22.60
C LEU A 371 15.44 -26.70 23.06
N VAL A 372 14.65 -25.65 22.74
CA VAL A 372 13.24 -25.47 23.15
C VAL A 372 12.36 -25.29 21.91
N ILE A 373 11.20 -25.94 21.90
CA ILE A 373 10.16 -25.75 20.89
C ILE A 373 8.83 -25.36 21.54
N GLU A 374 7.94 -24.70 20.82
CA GLU A 374 6.56 -24.45 21.25
C GLU A 374 5.62 -25.54 20.78
N ALA A 375 5.26 -26.45 21.70
CA ALA A 375 4.36 -27.57 21.37
C ALA A 375 3.70 -28.15 22.63
N ASN A 376 2.67 -29.01 22.43
CA ASN A 376 2.12 -29.82 23.52
C ASN A 376 3.03 -31.05 23.79
N PRO A 377 3.55 -31.21 25.02
CA PRO A 377 4.48 -32.30 25.35
C PRO A 377 3.94 -33.69 25.00
N SER A 378 2.67 -33.97 25.29
CA SER A 378 2.06 -35.29 25.05
C SER A 378 1.95 -35.62 23.56
N GLU A 379 1.79 -34.62 22.69
CA GLU A 379 1.71 -34.81 21.26
C GLU A 379 3.11 -35.09 20.65
N ILE A 380 4.12 -34.34 21.06
CA ILE A 380 5.50 -34.60 20.59
C ILE A 380 6.04 -35.90 21.17
N GLU A 381 5.69 -36.27 22.41
CA GLU A 381 5.97 -37.57 23.00
C GLU A 381 5.38 -38.71 22.14
N GLN A 382 4.12 -38.56 21.70
CA GLN A 382 3.47 -39.54 20.81
C GLN A 382 4.16 -39.65 19.44
N VAL A 383 4.59 -38.50 18.85
CA VAL A 383 5.38 -38.50 17.60
C VAL A 383 6.67 -39.27 17.78
N LEU A 384 7.44 -39.00 18.83
CA LEU A 384 8.69 -39.70 19.12
C LEU A 384 8.50 -41.19 19.38
N LEU A 385 7.47 -41.54 20.16
CA LEU A 385 7.15 -42.94 20.41
C LEU A 385 6.81 -43.68 19.12
N ASN A 386 6.03 -43.08 18.22
CA ASN A 386 5.71 -43.66 16.92
C ASN A 386 6.96 -43.90 16.06
N LEU A 387 7.86 -42.91 15.98
CA LEU A 387 9.08 -43.03 15.19
C LEU A 387 10.05 -44.07 15.76
N ILE A 388 10.25 -44.07 17.10
CA ILE A 388 11.12 -45.01 17.78
C ILE A 388 10.56 -46.44 17.67
N ASN A 389 9.25 -46.62 17.88
CA ASN A 389 8.62 -47.94 17.73
C ASN A 389 8.73 -48.49 16.28
N ASN A 390 8.60 -47.61 15.27
CA ASN A 390 8.84 -47.98 13.88
C ASN A 390 10.29 -48.46 13.66
N ALA A 391 11.26 -47.77 14.23
CA ALA A 391 12.68 -48.17 14.19
C ALA A 391 12.94 -49.49 14.90
N ILE A 392 12.36 -49.68 16.09
CA ILE A 392 12.48 -50.93 16.87
C ILE A 392 11.92 -52.14 16.05
N GLN A 393 10.73 -51.95 15.44
CA GLN A 393 10.12 -53.00 14.60
C GLN A 393 10.94 -53.29 13.34
N ALA A 394 11.47 -52.26 12.67
CA ALA A 394 12.32 -52.43 11.50
C ALA A 394 13.59 -53.24 11.85
N LEU A 395 14.22 -52.90 12.98
CA LEU A 395 15.41 -53.57 13.47
C LEU A 395 15.15 -55.01 13.96
N ALA A 396 13.98 -55.26 14.56
CA ALA A 396 13.61 -56.62 15.01
C ALA A 396 13.48 -57.59 13.82
N ASN A 397 12.99 -57.09 12.67
CA ASN A 397 12.82 -57.92 11.46
C ASN A 397 14.05 -57.95 10.55
N SER A 398 15.04 -57.06 10.81
CA SER A 398 16.29 -57.05 10.04
C SER A 398 17.24 -58.17 10.49
N GLY A 399 17.95 -58.74 9.56
CA GLY A 399 19.01 -59.75 9.84
C GLY A 399 20.29 -59.16 10.46
N ARG A 400 20.29 -57.90 10.90
CA ARG A 400 21.49 -57.21 11.37
C ARG A 400 21.87 -57.61 12.79
N LEU A 401 23.17 -57.93 12.98
CA LEU A 401 23.73 -58.29 14.29
C LEU A 401 23.92 -57.09 15.21
N ALA A 402 24.30 -55.93 14.65
CA ALA A 402 24.48 -54.67 15.38
C ALA A 402 23.29 -53.72 15.12
N ARG A 403 22.29 -53.74 16.00
CA ARG A 403 21.08 -52.93 15.88
C ARG A 403 21.28 -51.60 16.60
N ARG A 404 20.97 -50.46 15.90
CA ARG A 404 21.21 -49.14 16.43
C ARG A 404 20.07 -48.16 16.04
N ILE A 405 19.69 -47.33 17.02
CA ILE A 405 18.83 -46.16 16.81
C ILE A 405 19.60 -44.90 17.24
N SER A 406 19.75 -43.92 16.34
CA SER A 406 20.32 -42.62 16.64
C SER A 406 19.23 -41.57 16.71
N ILE A 407 19.24 -40.76 17.77
CA ILE A 407 18.34 -39.60 17.93
C ILE A 407 19.20 -38.35 18.00
N GLU A 408 18.97 -37.43 17.06
CA GLU A 408 19.73 -36.19 17.00
C GLU A 408 18.73 -35.00 17.07
N ALA A 409 19.00 -34.02 17.94
CA ALA A 409 18.25 -32.80 17.99
C ALA A 409 19.23 -31.62 17.96
N VAL A 410 19.14 -30.80 16.93
CA VAL A 410 20.05 -29.68 16.66
C VAL A 410 19.29 -28.40 16.36
N GLN A 411 19.90 -27.26 16.68
CA GLN A 411 19.35 -25.97 16.31
C GLN A 411 19.66 -25.67 14.85
N ILE A 412 18.65 -25.23 14.07
CA ILE A 412 18.82 -24.78 12.69
C ILE A 412 18.19 -23.40 12.54
N GLY A 413 19.02 -22.37 12.41
CA GLY A 413 18.55 -20.98 12.42
C GLY A 413 17.81 -20.64 13.69
N ASP A 414 16.59 -20.14 13.59
CA ASP A 414 15.73 -19.84 14.75
C ASP A 414 14.89 -21.04 15.18
N GLY A 415 14.89 -22.14 14.41
CA GLY A 415 14.10 -23.33 14.66
C GLY A 415 14.92 -24.53 15.16
N ALA A 416 14.25 -25.68 15.26
CA ALA A 416 14.84 -26.94 15.73
C ALA A 416 14.64 -28.06 14.69
N GLU A 417 15.65 -28.93 14.57
CA GLU A 417 15.54 -30.17 13.81
C GLU A 417 15.76 -31.37 14.76
N LEU A 418 14.82 -32.32 14.69
CA LEU A 418 14.88 -33.57 15.46
C LEU A 418 14.82 -34.76 14.49
N SER A 419 15.82 -35.62 14.51
CA SER A 419 15.84 -36.79 13.67
C SER A 419 15.92 -38.10 14.45
N VAL A 420 15.23 -39.12 13.97
CA VAL A 420 15.31 -40.50 14.45
C VAL A 420 15.80 -41.38 13.28
N THR A 421 16.93 -41.99 13.47
CA THR A 421 17.61 -42.83 12.43
C THR A 421 17.81 -44.24 12.96
N ASP A 422 17.39 -45.24 12.19
CA ASP A 422 17.73 -46.63 12.43
C ASP A 422 18.72 -47.14 11.36
N ASN A 423 19.36 -48.24 11.66
CA ASN A 423 20.25 -48.96 10.71
C ASN A 423 19.62 -50.26 10.18
N GLY A 424 18.30 -50.30 10.03
CA GLY A 424 17.55 -51.42 9.47
C GLY A 424 17.68 -51.56 7.94
N ASP A 425 16.64 -52.09 7.32
CA ASP A 425 16.63 -52.33 5.86
C ASP A 425 16.09 -51.13 5.07
N GLY A 426 15.60 -50.07 5.77
CA GLY A 426 15.01 -48.91 5.14
C GLY A 426 13.56 -49.14 4.70
N VAL A 427 13.08 -48.31 3.76
CA VAL A 427 11.72 -48.39 3.19
C VAL A 427 11.82 -48.65 1.70
N ASP A 428 10.98 -49.56 1.21
CA ASP A 428 10.88 -49.88 -0.21
C ASP A 428 10.62 -48.58 -1.02
N PRO A 429 11.41 -48.33 -2.09
CA PRO A 429 11.27 -47.16 -2.93
C PRO A 429 9.85 -46.93 -3.49
N GLU A 430 9.13 -48.00 -3.81
CA GLU A 430 7.73 -47.89 -4.28
C GLU A 430 6.79 -47.36 -3.21
N TYR A 431 7.14 -47.56 -1.94
CA TYR A 431 6.31 -47.14 -0.80
C TYR A 431 6.65 -45.76 -0.22
N GLN A 432 7.84 -45.26 -0.51
CA GLN A 432 8.33 -43.98 0.01
C GLN A 432 7.36 -42.80 -0.26
N PRO A 433 6.75 -42.64 -1.46
CA PRO A 433 5.80 -41.56 -1.74
C PRO A 433 4.55 -41.61 -0.86
N HIS A 434 4.17 -42.80 -0.39
CA HIS A 434 2.93 -43.06 0.35
C HIS A 434 3.12 -43.14 1.88
N LEU A 435 4.35 -42.94 2.38
CA LEU A 435 4.72 -43.14 3.80
C LEU A 435 3.84 -42.34 4.79
N PHE A 436 3.44 -41.13 4.39
CA PHE A 436 2.68 -40.24 5.23
C PHE A 436 1.19 -40.14 4.85
N GLU A 437 0.74 -41.05 3.99
CA GLU A 437 -0.67 -41.18 3.63
C GLU A 437 -1.44 -41.98 4.70
N LEU A 438 -2.70 -41.68 4.82
CA LEU A 438 -3.58 -42.33 5.78
C LEU A 438 -3.79 -43.81 5.41
N LEU A 439 -3.64 -44.71 6.38
CA LEU A 439 -3.80 -46.15 6.20
C LEU A 439 -2.75 -46.81 5.26
N SER A 440 -1.66 -46.11 4.99
CA SER A 440 -0.55 -46.64 4.18
C SER A 440 0.38 -47.47 5.05
N THR A 441 0.43 -48.78 4.80
CA THR A 441 1.32 -49.72 5.53
C THR A 441 1.70 -50.91 4.66
N THR A 442 2.95 -51.32 4.75
CA THR A 442 3.46 -52.58 4.21
C THR A 442 3.46 -53.70 5.23
N LYS A 443 3.15 -53.40 6.49
CA LYS A 443 3.21 -54.31 7.63
C LYS A 443 1.90 -55.07 7.79
N GLN A 444 1.96 -56.39 7.97
CA GLN A 444 0.76 -57.22 8.23
C GLN A 444 0.03 -56.84 9.54
N THR A 445 0.72 -56.19 10.47
CA THR A 445 0.19 -55.84 11.80
C THR A 445 0.13 -54.36 12.07
N GLY A 446 0.30 -53.48 11.06
CA GLY A 446 0.34 -52.05 11.22
C GLY A 446 -0.86 -51.34 10.58
N MET A 447 -1.50 -50.41 11.26
CA MET A 447 -2.65 -49.62 10.77
C MET A 447 -2.32 -48.58 9.72
N GLY A 448 -1.04 -48.26 9.49
CA GLY A 448 -0.65 -47.11 8.64
C GLY A 448 -1.07 -45.72 9.19
N LEU A 449 -1.46 -45.65 10.47
CA LEU A 449 -1.86 -44.38 11.10
C LEU A 449 -0.69 -43.62 11.73
N GLY A 450 0.37 -44.29 12.15
CA GLY A 450 1.43 -43.68 12.95
C GLY A 450 2.18 -42.57 12.26
N LEU A 451 2.66 -42.76 11.05
CA LEU A 451 3.40 -41.73 10.30
C LEU A 451 2.48 -40.59 9.81
N TRP A 452 1.26 -40.94 9.40
CA TRP A 452 0.26 -39.90 9.07
C TRP A 452 -0.02 -39.03 10.26
N LEU A 453 -0.21 -39.60 11.47
CA LEU A 453 -0.43 -38.85 12.71
C LEU A 453 0.78 -37.95 13.05
N CYS A 454 2.02 -38.49 12.88
CA CYS A 454 3.21 -37.68 13.04
C CYS A 454 3.19 -36.43 12.13
N LYS A 455 2.90 -36.63 10.85
CA LYS A 455 2.76 -35.51 9.89
C LYS A 455 1.67 -34.52 10.30
N HIS A 456 0.52 -35.01 10.72
CA HIS A 456 -0.60 -34.16 11.15
C HIS A 456 -0.26 -33.32 12.37
N ILE A 457 0.37 -33.91 13.39
CA ILE A 457 0.81 -33.20 14.59
C ILE A 457 1.87 -32.15 14.24
N ILE A 458 2.91 -32.53 13.53
CA ILE A 458 4.03 -31.62 13.21
C ILE A 458 3.56 -30.46 12.33
N THR A 459 2.72 -30.70 11.33
CA THR A 459 2.17 -29.64 10.46
C THR A 459 1.31 -28.63 11.26
N ARG A 460 0.60 -29.06 12.30
CA ARG A 460 -0.19 -28.17 13.17
C ARG A 460 0.67 -27.15 13.91
N TYR A 461 1.93 -27.50 14.23
CA TYR A 461 2.93 -26.59 14.81
C TYR A 461 3.75 -25.83 13.77
N GLY A 462 3.32 -25.81 12.49
CA GLY A 462 4.05 -25.12 11.41
C GLY A 462 5.31 -25.85 10.96
N GLY A 463 5.56 -27.04 11.48
CA GLY A 463 6.73 -27.84 11.15
C GLY A 463 6.54 -28.77 9.94
N THR A 464 7.62 -29.47 9.58
CA THR A 464 7.61 -30.48 8.51
C THR A 464 8.23 -31.80 8.98
N ILE A 465 7.78 -32.92 8.39
CA ILE A 465 8.37 -34.26 8.57
C ILE A 465 8.85 -34.78 7.21
N ARG A 466 10.06 -35.33 7.19
CA ARG A 466 10.66 -35.91 5.98
C ARG A 466 11.21 -37.28 6.27
N TYR A 467 11.32 -38.12 5.22
CA TYR A 467 12.00 -39.40 5.20
C TYR A 467 13.21 -39.32 4.27
N GLU A 468 14.28 -39.95 4.67
CA GLU A 468 15.48 -40.14 3.87
C GLU A 468 16.07 -41.52 4.17
N ASP A 469 16.71 -42.11 3.17
CA ASP A 469 17.50 -43.35 3.41
C ASP A 469 18.73 -43.00 4.26
N ALA A 470 18.97 -43.77 5.32
CA ALA A 470 20.09 -43.50 6.21
C ALA A 470 21.43 -43.92 5.57
N LEU A 471 22.48 -43.12 5.80
CA LEU A 471 23.83 -43.44 5.34
C LEU A 471 24.30 -44.78 5.95
N GLY A 472 24.51 -45.80 5.10
CA GLY A 472 24.87 -47.16 5.53
C GLY A 472 23.68 -48.10 5.69
N GLY A 473 22.51 -47.72 5.25
CA GLY A 473 21.24 -48.46 5.28
C GLY A 473 20.38 -48.12 6.48
N GLY A 474 19.07 -48.29 6.33
CA GLY A 474 18.04 -47.95 7.33
C GLY A 474 17.23 -46.73 6.97
N ALA A 475 16.39 -46.26 7.89
CA ALA A 475 15.48 -45.16 7.72
C ALA A 475 15.87 -43.96 8.61
N ARG A 476 15.81 -42.73 8.05
CA ARG A 476 15.93 -41.50 8.79
C ARG A 476 14.64 -40.67 8.64
N PHE A 477 14.01 -40.39 9.76
CA PHE A 477 12.88 -39.48 9.84
C PHE A 477 13.32 -38.18 10.50
N THR A 478 13.10 -37.04 9.81
CA THR A 478 13.53 -35.74 10.23
C THR A 478 12.31 -34.82 10.45
N LEU A 479 12.19 -34.26 11.63
CA LEU A 479 11.18 -33.29 12.02
C LEU A 479 11.81 -31.89 12.05
N GLN A 480 11.22 -30.92 11.41
CA GLN A 480 11.66 -29.52 11.50
C GLN A 480 10.57 -28.70 12.17
N PHE A 481 10.97 -27.89 13.13
CA PHE A 481 10.13 -26.93 13.85
C PHE A 481 10.58 -25.51 13.48
N PRO A 482 9.62 -24.53 13.34
CA PRO A 482 9.94 -23.15 13.05
C PRO A 482 10.72 -22.46 14.15
#